data_f2db701dee2f1fca81c357a32a1d35bf
#
_entry.id   f2db701dee2f1fca81c357a32a1d35bf
#
_cell.length_a   1.000
_cell.length_b   1.000
_cell.length_c   1.000
_cell.angle_alpha   90.00
_cell.angle_beta   90.00
_cell.angle_gamma   90.00
#
_symmetry.space_group_name_H-M   'P 1'
#
loop_
_entity.id
_entity.type
_entity.pdbx_description
1 polymer ?
#
loop_
_entity_poly.entity_id
_entity_poly.type
_entity_poly.pdbx_seq_one_letter_code
_entity_poly.pdbx_strand_id
1 'polypeptide(L)'
;MANLKSYSYSAMSAYLRCGVAFKFRYVDGLPGKLTGDLIRGNAYHNAVGSVLAEKLVFNTMPTLESAIKCYNDTWNNSVNKKVVDEDGRMIQRTEIDFRGDTPESVRAGGQSVLELYYKDYIPKLKPREIEVWKRINFHGINLNGKIDVIEQDYTIIDHKTAERSLNIDSMDTEYQSCWYAILTGMEECNFQLHQAVIKKVPEINILPVKRTKEDVKWVGDLICKTWAAIQSDIFLPTGLHSYFCGPKSCAYWNECHHKTVKPEIIMPDDF
;
A
#
# COMPACT_ATOMS: atom_id res chain seq x y z
N MET A 1 -12.87 10.72 20.36
CA MET A 1 -13.24 10.09 19.06
C MET A 1 -12.21 10.48 18.03
N ALA A 2 -11.64 9.50 17.34
CA ALA A 2 -10.69 9.75 16.26
C ALA A 2 -11.38 10.52 15.12
N ASN A 3 -10.87 11.72 14.77
CA ASN A 3 -11.47 12.55 13.73
C ASN A 3 -10.96 12.13 12.34
N LEU A 4 -11.25 10.90 11.93
CA LEU A 4 -10.92 10.41 10.60
C LEU A 4 -12.01 10.86 9.61
N LYS A 5 -11.63 11.64 8.60
CA LYS A 5 -12.55 12.10 7.55
C LYS A 5 -12.97 10.98 6.60
N SER A 6 -12.14 9.96 6.46
CA SER A 6 -12.38 8.79 5.58
C SER A 6 -11.54 7.60 6.01
N TYR A 7 -11.95 6.41 5.60
CA TYR A 7 -11.30 5.15 5.93
C TYR A 7 -10.87 4.44 4.64
N SER A 8 -9.63 4.02 4.58
CA SER A 8 -9.05 3.32 3.42
C SER A 8 -8.58 1.93 3.80
N TYR A 9 -8.39 1.05 2.81
CA TYR A 9 -7.79 -0.27 3.04
C TYR A 9 -6.44 -0.16 3.77
N SER A 10 -5.58 0.77 3.35
CA SER A 10 -4.28 0.97 3.99
C SER A 10 -4.41 1.35 5.47
N ALA A 11 -5.42 2.15 5.82
CA ALA A 11 -5.71 2.51 7.21
C ALA A 11 -6.22 1.30 8.00
N MET A 12 -7.16 0.52 7.45
CA MET A 12 -7.65 -0.71 8.08
C MET A 12 -6.52 -1.72 8.29
N SER A 13 -5.72 -1.97 7.27
CA SER A 13 -4.57 -2.87 7.34
C SER A 13 -3.54 -2.43 8.39
N ALA A 14 -3.30 -1.12 8.51
CA ALA A 14 -2.43 -0.57 9.54
C ALA A 14 -3.00 -0.79 10.95
N TYR A 15 -4.32 -0.59 11.13
CA TYR A 15 -5.01 -0.83 12.40
C TYR A 15 -4.95 -2.30 12.81
N LEU A 16 -5.26 -3.22 11.89
CA LEU A 16 -5.20 -4.66 12.13
C LEU A 16 -3.78 -5.14 12.44
N ARG A 17 -2.78 -4.51 11.84
CA ARG A 17 -1.37 -4.81 12.11
C ARG A 17 -0.93 -4.36 13.50
N CYS A 18 -1.28 -3.14 13.88
CA CYS A 18 -0.99 -2.57 15.20
C CYS A 18 -1.82 -1.30 15.42
N GLY A 19 -2.81 -1.36 16.31
CA GLY A 19 -3.68 -0.22 16.63
C GLY A 19 -2.90 1.01 17.13
N VAL A 20 -1.83 0.79 17.93
CA VAL A 20 -0.99 1.90 18.42
C VAL A 20 -0.23 2.58 17.28
N ALA A 21 0.38 1.83 16.36
CA ALA A 21 1.05 2.41 15.20
C ALA A 21 0.07 3.12 14.25
N PHE A 22 -1.13 2.57 14.10
CA PHE A 22 -2.24 3.25 13.39
C PHE A 22 -2.57 4.59 14.05
N LYS A 23 -2.73 4.62 15.39
CA LYS A 23 -3.03 5.85 16.13
C LYS A 23 -1.98 6.92 15.85
N PHE A 24 -0.70 6.59 16.01
CA PHE A 24 0.38 7.54 15.72
C PHE A 24 0.29 8.13 14.32
N ARG A 25 0.01 7.30 13.32
CA ARG A 25 -0.02 7.75 11.93
C ARG A 25 -1.28 8.52 11.55
N TYR A 26 -2.46 7.98 11.89
CA TYR A 26 -3.73 8.46 11.33
C TYR A 26 -4.53 9.36 12.28
N VAL A 27 -4.27 9.28 13.58
CA VAL A 27 -4.94 10.10 14.60
C VAL A 27 -4.02 11.22 15.07
N ASP A 28 -2.79 10.89 15.46
CA ASP A 28 -1.82 11.86 15.97
C ASP A 28 -1.03 12.56 14.85
N GLY A 29 -1.11 12.08 13.60
CA GLY A 29 -0.50 12.70 12.43
C GLY A 29 1.02 12.57 12.33
N LEU A 30 1.65 11.65 13.09
CA LEU A 30 3.10 11.45 13.03
C LEU A 30 3.53 10.92 11.66
N PRO A 31 4.61 11.45 11.08
CA PRO A 31 5.10 10.99 9.78
C PRO A 31 5.60 9.55 9.85
N GLY A 32 5.30 8.76 8.83
CA GLY A 32 5.91 7.45 8.64
C GLY A 32 7.30 7.54 8.02
N LYS A 33 8.07 6.46 8.09
CA LYS A 33 9.35 6.37 7.36
C LYS A 33 9.11 6.40 5.85
N LEU A 34 9.86 7.25 5.15
CA LEU A 34 9.95 7.20 3.70
C LEU A 34 11.05 6.21 3.32
N THR A 35 10.71 5.18 2.55
CA THR A 35 11.67 4.17 2.10
C THR A 35 11.89 4.26 0.58
N GLY A 36 13.06 3.83 0.13
CA GLY A 36 13.35 3.67 -1.30
C GLY A 36 12.33 2.77 -1.99
N ASP A 37 11.88 1.71 -1.32
CA ASP A 37 10.86 0.78 -1.81
C ASP A 37 9.51 1.47 -2.07
N LEU A 38 9.09 2.37 -1.18
CA LEU A 38 7.85 3.13 -1.36
C LEU A 38 7.94 4.07 -2.55
N ILE A 39 9.09 4.73 -2.73
CA ILE A 39 9.35 5.61 -3.88
C ILE A 39 9.34 4.79 -5.17
N ARG A 40 10.04 3.65 -5.18
CA ARG A 40 10.07 2.70 -6.30
C ARG A 40 8.68 2.23 -6.69
N GLY A 41 7.90 1.82 -5.70
CA GLY A 41 6.51 1.39 -5.91
C GLY A 41 5.66 2.48 -6.55
N ASN A 42 5.71 3.70 -6.01
CA ASN A 42 4.97 4.84 -6.56
C ASN A 42 5.39 5.18 -8.00
N ALA A 43 6.69 5.14 -8.30
CA ALA A 43 7.20 5.40 -9.65
C ALA A 43 6.75 4.30 -10.63
N TYR A 44 6.75 3.04 -10.20
CA TYR A 44 6.26 1.91 -10.99
C TYR A 44 4.76 2.04 -11.31
N HIS A 45 3.92 2.30 -10.28
CA HIS A 45 2.49 2.49 -10.47
C HIS A 45 2.18 3.64 -11.42
N ASN A 46 2.83 4.80 -11.25
CA ASN A 46 2.61 5.94 -12.13
C ASN A 46 3.00 5.64 -13.57
N ALA A 47 4.12 4.94 -13.81
CA ALA A 47 4.54 4.59 -15.15
C ALA A 47 3.58 3.61 -15.81
N VAL A 48 3.18 2.54 -15.11
CA VAL A 48 2.20 1.56 -15.61
C VAL A 48 0.85 2.23 -15.87
N GLY A 49 0.37 3.04 -14.92
CA GLY A 49 -0.89 3.78 -15.06
C GLY A 49 -0.88 4.73 -16.26
N SER A 50 0.23 5.46 -16.49
CA SER A 50 0.38 6.35 -17.65
C SER A 50 0.29 5.59 -18.97
N VAL A 51 1.00 4.46 -19.10
CA VAL A 51 0.96 3.62 -20.31
C VAL A 51 -0.44 3.07 -20.58
N LEU A 52 -1.10 2.57 -19.52
CA LEU A 52 -2.46 2.03 -19.65
C LEU A 52 -3.47 3.11 -19.99
N ALA A 53 -3.32 4.32 -19.43
CA ALA A 53 -4.19 5.47 -19.74
C ALA A 53 -4.08 5.88 -21.22
N GLU A 54 -2.88 5.98 -21.78
CA GLU A 54 -2.70 6.24 -23.20
C GLU A 54 -3.30 5.12 -24.06
N LYS A 55 -3.06 3.85 -23.67
CA LYS A 55 -3.66 2.70 -24.35
C LYS A 55 -5.18 2.76 -24.35
N LEU A 56 -5.80 3.14 -23.22
CA LEU A 56 -7.26 3.24 -23.10
C LEU A 56 -7.83 4.37 -23.97
N VAL A 57 -7.18 5.55 -23.97
CA VAL A 57 -7.72 6.74 -24.64
C VAL A 57 -7.45 6.71 -26.14
N PHE A 58 -6.24 6.33 -26.54
CA PHE A 58 -5.79 6.45 -27.93
C PHE A 58 -5.74 5.11 -28.67
N ASN A 59 -5.99 4.00 -27.99
CA ASN A 59 -5.82 2.64 -28.51
C ASN A 59 -4.42 2.39 -29.10
N THR A 60 -3.41 3.05 -28.56
CA THR A 60 -2.00 2.95 -28.95
C THR A 60 -1.14 2.69 -27.71
N MET A 61 -0.03 2.01 -27.93
CA MET A 61 0.97 1.83 -26.86
C MET A 61 1.99 2.96 -26.96
N PRO A 62 2.20 3.78 -25.88
CA PRO A 62 3.33 4.69 -25.83
C PRO A 62 4.64 3.90 -25.85
N THR A 63 5.75 4.54 -26.21
CA THR A 63 7.05 3.85 -26.28
C THR A 63 7.54 3.45 -24.89
N LEU A 64 8.38 2.41 -24.83
CA LEU A 64 9.04 2.00 -23.58
C LEU A 64 9.87 3.17 -22.98
N GLU A 65 10.49 3.98 -23.83
CA GLU A 65 11.23 5.16 -23.38
C GLU A 65 10.34 6.17 -22.67
N SER A 66 9.12 6.38 -23.15
CA SER A 66 8.12 7.22 -22.48
C SER A 66 7.75 6.68 -21.11
N ALA A 67 7.53 5.35 -21.00
CA ALA A 67 7.26 4.70 -19.73
C ALA A 67 8.41 4.84 -18.72
N ILE A 68 9.64 4.60 -19.17
CA ILE A 68 10.86 4.77 -18.36
C ILE A 68 11.05 6.23 -17.95
N LYS A 69 10.78 7.17 -18.85
CA LYS A 69 10.83 8.61 -18.53
C LYS A 69 9.83 8.95 -17.43
N CYS A 70 8.59 8.52 -17.53
CA CYS A 70 7.55 8.73 -16.49
C CYS A 70 7.99 8.15 -15.13
N TYR A 71 8.57 6.94 -15.13
CA TYR A 71 9.14 6.32 -13.94
C TYR A 71 10.24 7.19 -13.32
N ASN A 72 11.23 7.62 -14.14
CA ASN A 72 12.35 8.42 -13.67
C ASN A 72 11.93 9.81 -13.16
N ASP A 73 11.00 10.46 -13.84
CA ASP A 73 10.47 11.76 -13.42
C ASP A 73 9.77 11.63 -12.06
N THR A 74 8.95 10.58 -11.86
CA THR A 74 8.29 10.30 -10.59
C THR A 74 9.30 9.99 -9.47
N TRP A 75 10.30 9.16 -9.76
CA TRP A 75 11.39 8.85 -8.85
C TRP A 75 12.13 10.12 -8.41
N ASN A 76 12.62 10.90 -9.38
CA ASN A 76 13.39 12.11 -9.13
C ASN A 76 12.59 13.14 -8.33
N ASN A 77 11.31 13.33 -8.67
CA ASN A 77 10.42 14.22 -7.93
C ASN A 77 10.22 13.77 -6.48
N SER A 78 10.17 12.46 -6.24
CA SER A 78 9.99 11.91 -4.89
C SER A 78 11.25 12.01 -4.04
N VAL A 79 12.42 11.75 -4.63
CA VAL A 79 13.73 11.83 -3.94
C VAL A 79 14.11 13.29 -3.65
N ASN A 80 13.83 14.21 -4.59
CA ASN A 80 14.20 15.63 -4.48
C ASN A 80 13.11 16.49 -3.83
N LYS A 81 12.05 15.88 -3.29
CA LYS A 81 10.94 16.62 -2.69
C LYS A 81 11.42 17.45 -1.52
N LYS A 82 11.29 18.76 -1.63
CA LYS A 82 11.54 19.70 -0.53
C LYS A 82 10.41 19.61 0.50
N VAL A 83 10.76 19.77 1.75
CA VAL A 83 9.82 19.92 2.86
C VAL A 83 10.09 21.26 3.54
N VAL A 84 9.12 21.78 4.26
CA VAL A 84 9.27 23.00 5.04
C VAL A 84 9.68 22.58 6.46
N ASP A 85 10.76 23.15 7.00
CA ASP A 85 11.17 22.94 8.38
C ASP A 85 10.31 23.76 9.37
N GLU A 86 10.62 23.63 10.66
CA GLU A 86 9.90 24.32 11.74
C GLU A 86 10.01 25.86 11.62
N ASP A 87 11.06 26.37 10.96
CA ASP A 87 11.30 27.79 10.73
C ASP A 87 10.65 28.30 9.41
N GLY A 88 9.93 27.44 8.69
CA GLY A 88 9.31 27.77 7.41
C GLY A 88 10.26 27.81 6.23
N ARG A 89 11.49 27.24 6.35
CA ARG A 89 12.47 27.18 5.29
C ARG A 89 12.26 25.92 4.45
N MET A 90 12.42 26.06 3.13
CA MET A 90 12.41 24.93 2.20
C MET A 90 13.71 24.14 2.33
N ILE A 91 13.64 22.97 2.92
CA ILE A 91 14.78 22.04 3.04
C ILE A 91 14.55 20.82 2.15
N GLN A 92 15.64 20.22 1.67
CA GLN A 92 15.54 18.93 1.01
C GLN A 92 15.20 17.87 2.07
N ARG A 93 14.30 16.94 1.74
CA ARG A 93 14.00 15.81 2.61
C ARG A 93 15.25 14.94 2.76
N THR A 94 15.85 14.91 3.94
CA THR A 94 17.19 14.35 4.14
C THR A 94 17.20 12.87 4.47
N GLU A 95 16.06 12.26 4.82
CA GLU A 95 16.04 10.88 5.31
C GLU A 95 15.11 9.99 4.49
N ILE A 96 15.69 9.37 3.45
CA ILE A 96 15.09 8.23 2.76
C ILE A 96 15.85 6.98 3.21
N ASP A 97 15.13 6.04 3.79
CA ASP A 97 15.70 4.76 4.21
C ASP A 97 15.77 3.81 3.01
N PHE A 98 16.97 3.62 2.47
CA PHE A 98 17.23 2.67 1.38
C PHE A 98 17.58 1.26 1.89
N ARG A 99 17.51 1.01 3.21
CA ARG A 99 17.75 -0.30 3.83
C ARG A 99 19.11 -0.93 3.53
N GLY A 100 20.12 -0.10 3.27
CA GLY A 100 21.49 -0.52 2.94
C GLY A 100 21.78 -0.64 1.44
N ASP A 101 20.78 -0.46 0.59
CA ASP A 101 20.97 -0.34 -0.86
C ASP A 101 21.35 1.08 -1.28
N THR A 102 21.79 1.23 -2.54
CA THR A 102 21.98 2.56 -3.12
C THR A 102 20.71 3.05 -3.82
N PRO A 103 20.46 4.37 -3.88
CA PRO A 103 19.35 4.93 -4.64
C PRO A 103 19.31 4.45 -6.10
N GLU A 104 20.47 4.33 -6.71
CA GLU A 104 20.65 3.89 -8.11
C GLU A 104 20.22 2.43 -8.27
N SER A 105 20.62 1.55 -7.34
CA SER A 105 20.27 0.13 -7.33
C SER A 105 18.76 -0.06 -7.19
N VAL A 106 18.13 0.64 -6.24
CA VAL A 106 16.68 0.57 -6.01
C VAL A 106 15.91 1.08 -7.23
N ARG A 107 16.36 2.19 -7.84
CA ARG A 107 15.78 2.74 -9.06
C ARG A 107 15.89 1.77 -10.23
N ALA A 108 17.09 1.22 -10.48
CA ALA A 108 17.34 0.29 -11.57
C ALA A 108 16.49 -0.98 -11.44
N GLY A 109 16.33 -1.51 -10.22
CA GLY A 109 15.46 -2.65 -9.96
C GLY A 109 14.01 -2.40 -10.35
N GLY A 110 13.49 -1.21 -10.07
CA GLY A 110 12.14 -0.83 -10.49
C GLY A 110 11.99 -0.65 -12.01
N GLN A 111 13.02 -0.13 -12.68
CA GLN A 111 13.02 -0.03 -14.15
C GLN A 111 13.00 -1.41 -14.80
N SER A 112 13.80 -2.36 -14.30
CA SER A 112 13.89 -3.70 -14.89
C SER A 112 12.56 -4.45 -14.86
N VAL A 113 11.79 -4.35 -13.77
CA VAL A 113 10.45 -4.97 -13.68
C VAL A 113 9.42 -4.19 -14.51
N LEU A 114 9.56 -2.87 -14.67
CA LEU A 114 8.71 -2.07 -15.55
C LEU A 114 8.89 -2.48 -17.01
N GLU A 115 10.14 -2.65 -17.46
CA GLU A 115 10.44 -3.10 -18.82
C GLU A 115 9.83 -4.47 -19.13
N LEU A 116 9.98 -5.41 -18.18
CA LEU A 116 9.39 -6.75 -18.32
C LEU A 116 7.86 -6.66 -18.38
N TYR A 117 7.23 -5.90 -17.49
CA TYR A 117 5.79 -5.76 -17.46
C TYR A 117 5.25 -5.06 -18.71
N TYR A 118 5.95 -4.02 -19.18
CA TYR A 118 5.60 -3.31 -20.41
C TYR A 118 5.60 -4.24 -21.63
N LYS A 119 6.63 -5.08 -21.78
CA LYS A 119 6.79 -5.96 -22.96
C LYS A 119 5.80 -7.11 -22.98
N ASP A 120 5.63 -7.78 -21.84
CA ASP A 120 5.01 -9.10 -21.80
C ASP A 120 3.58 -9.09 -21.26
N TYR A 121 3.19 -8.06 -20.50
CA TYR A 121 1.90 -8.03 -19.79
C TYR A 121 0.99 -6.91 -20.23
N ILE A 122 1.44 -5.66 -20.30
CA ILE A 122 0.61 -4.51 -20.68
C ILE A 122 -0.10 -4.71 -22.03
N PRO A 123 0.52 -5.30 -23.08
CA PRO A 123 -0.18 -5.53 -24.35
C PRO A 123 -1.44 -6.39 -24.22
N LYS A 124 -1.47 -7.31 -23.25
CA LYS A 124 -2.58 -8.27 -23.04
C LYS A 124 -3.73 -7.66 -22.24
N LEU A 125 -3.49 -6.61 -21.48
CA LEU A 125 -4.50 -5.97 -20.64
C LEU A 125 -5.52 -5.21 -21.48
N LYS A 126 -6.78 -5.29 -21.07
CA LYS A 126 -7.92 -4.60 -21.70
C LYS A 126 -8.58 -3.67 -20.68
N PRO A 127 -7.94 -2.57 -20.32
CA PRO A 127 -8.43 -1.71 -19.25
C PRO A 127 -9.77 -1.07 -19.63
N ARG A 128 -10.65 -0.95 -18.62
CA ARG A 128 -11.89 -0.19 -18.61
C ARG A 128 -11.73 1.09 -17.80
N GLU A 129 -11.14 1.00 -16.60
CA GLU A 129 -10.83 2.12 -15.73
C GLU A 129 -9.40 1.96 -15.21
N ILE A 130 -8.68 3.07 -15.05
CA ILE A 130 -7.27 3.09 -14.62
C ILE A 130 -7.09 4.15 -13.57
N GLU A 131 -6.35 3.82 -12.48
CA GLU A 131 -6.00 4.75 -11.41
C GLU A 131 -7.22 5.50 -10.84
N VAL A 132 -8.35 4.78 -10.75
CA VAL A 132 -9.65 5.39 -10.44
C VAL A 132 -9.88 5.51 -8.94
N TRP A 133 -10.22 6.72 -8.50
CA TRP A 133 -10.64 6.97 -7.13
C TRP A 133 -12.11 6.61 -6.95
N LYS A 134 -12.40 5.72 -6.01
CA LYS A 134 -13.76 5.40 -5.56
C LYS A 134 -13.94 5.91 -4.13
N ARG A 135 -15.13 6.48 -3.88
CA ARG A 135 -15.56 6.96 -2.56
C ARG A 135 -17.01 6.61 -2.38
N ILE A 136 -17.33 5.94 -1.28
CA ILE A 136 -18.71 5.54 -0.97
C ILE A 136 -19.00 5.79 0.52
N ASN A 137 -20.27 5.91 0.85
CA ASN A 137 -20.73 5.78 2.23
C ASN A 137 -21.18 4.34 2.45
N PHE A 138 -20.48 3.61 3.31
CA PHE A 138 -20.77 2.23 3.66
C PHE A 138 -21.18 2.16 5.12
N HIS A 139 -22.46 1.93 5.40
CA HIS A 139 -23.02 1.90 6.77
C HIS A 139 -22.64 3.13 7.62
N GLY A 140 -22.66 4.33 7.05
CA GLY A 140 -22.25 5.56 7.73
C GLY A 140 -20.75 5.84 7.76
N ILE A 141 -19.93 4.96 7.21
CA ILE A 141 -18.47 5.09 7.12
C ILE A 141 -18.08 5.58 5.71
N ASN A 142 -17.34 6.68 5.64
CA ASN A 142 -16.82 7.16 4.35
C ASN A 142 -15.60 6.33 3.92
N LEU A 143 -15.80 5.34 3.07
CA LEU A 143 -14.73 4.52 2.51
C LEU A 143 -14.15 5.19 1.27
N ASN A 144 -12.84 5.01 1.09
CA ASN A 144 -12.16 5.40 -0.13
C ASN A 144 -11.08 4.39 -0.55
N GLY A 145 -10.69 4.47 -1.80
CA GLY A 145 -9.57 3.73 -2.35
C GLY A 145 -9.31 4.14 -3.78
N LYS A 146 -8.07 3.92 -4.19
CA LYS A 146 -7.63 4.09 -5.57
C LYS A 146 -7.39 2.69 -6.12
N ILE A 147 -8.08 2.34 -7.20
CA ILE A 147 -7.97 1.05 -7.87
C ILE A 147 -7.05 1.24 -9.06
N ASP A 148 -6.02 0.41 -9.17
CA ASP A 148 -5.02 0.57 -10.23
C ASP A 148 -5.63 0.31 -11.61
N VAL A 149 -6.30 -0.85 -11.79
CA VAL A 149 -6.97 -1.19 -13.05
C VAL A 149 -8.26 -1.95 -12.78
N ILE A 150 -9.30 -1.61 -13.54
CA ILE A 150 -10.49 -2.46 -13.75
C ILE A 150 -10.52 -2.85 -15.22
N GLU A 151 -10.49 -4.13 -15.52
CA GLU A 151 -10.56 -4.64 -16.90
C GLU A 151 -11.98 -4.60 -17.47
N GLN A 152 -12.11 -4.84 -18.79
CA GLN A 152 -13.42 -4.84 -19.47
C GLN A 152 -14.36 -5.94 -18.98
N ASP A 153 -13.80 -7.04 -18.48
CA ASP A 153 -14.54 -8.16 -17.85
C ASP A 153 -14.78 -7.96 -16.36
N TYR A 154 -14.49 -6.73 -15.84
CA TYR A 154 -14.60 -6.35 -14.44
C TYR A 154 -13.58 -7.03 -13.49
N THR A 155 -12.58 -7.72 -14.03
CA THR A 155 -11.44 -8.17 -13.20
C THR A 155 -10.70 -6.94 -12.64
N ILE A 156 -10.49 -6.93 -11.34
CA ILE A 156 -9.73 -5.87 -10.65
C ILE A 156 -8.26 -6.32 -10.59
N ILE A 157 -7.35 -5.44 -11.01
CA ILE A 157 -5.91 -5.68 -10.93
C ILE A 157 -5.29 -4.67 -9.97
N ASP A 158 -4.47 -5.17 -9.06
CA ASP A 158 -3.63 -4.35 -8.18
C ASP A 158 -2.16 -4.68 -8.44
N HIS A 159 -1.35 -3.65 -8.60
CA HIS A 159 0.08 -3.80 -8.84
C HIS A 159 0.86 -3.70 -7.53
N LYS A 160 1.84 -4.56 -7.34
CA LYS A 160 2.78 -4.48 -6.21
C LYS A 160 4.20 -4.70 -6.69
N THR A 161 5.13 -3.91 -6.15
CA THR A 161 6.56 -4.20 -6.28
C THR A 161 7.05 -4.87 -5.00
N ALA A 162 7.86 -5.91 -5.12
CA ALA A 162 8.40 -6.63 -3.97
C ALA A 162 9.77 -7.26 -4.31
N GLU A 163 10.53 -7.59 -3.29
CA GLU A 163 11.81 -8.31 -3.42
C GLU A 163 11.64 -9.82 -3.32
N ARG A 164 10.51 -10.28 -2.79
CA ARG A 164 10.18 -11.70 -2.60
C ARG A 164 8.84 -12.02 -3.22
N SER A 165 8.80 -13.14 -3.94
CA SER A 165 7.53 -13.65 -4.48
C SER A 165 6.61 -14.06 -3.34
N LEU A 166 5.34 -13.68 -3.46
CA LEU A 166 4.26 -14.21 -2.64
C LEU A 166 3.85 -15.59 -3.16
N ASN A 167 3.43 -16.46 -2.25
CA ASN A 167 2.73 -17.68 -2.61
C ASN A 167 1.24 -17.38 -2.81
N ILE A 168 0.56 -18.17 -3.63
CA ILE A 168 -0.89 -18.06 -3.85
C ILE A 168 -1.66 -18.18 -2.53
N ASP A 169 -1.23 -19.03 -1.59
CA ASP A 169 -1.84 -19.20 -0.28
C ASP A 169 -1.84 -17.89 0.55
N SER A 170 -0.93 -16.95 0.24
CA SER A 170 -0.92 -15.63 0.88
C SER A 170 -2.14 -14.80 0.52
N MET A 171 -2.82 -15.15 -0.56
CA MET A 171 -4.02 -14.45 -1.02
C MET A 171 -5.26 -14.81 -0.21
N ASP A 172 -5.25 -15.90 0.57
CA ASP A 172 -6.39 -16.29 1.41
C ASP A 172 -6.70 -15.25 2.50
N THR A 173 -5.67 -14.57 2.99
CA THR A 173 -5.77 -13.52 4.02
C THR A 173 -5.67 -12.11 3.46
N GLU A 174 -5.72 -11.94 2.13
CA GLU A 174 -5.69 -10.65 1.47
C GLU A 174 -7.10 -10.05 1.44
N TYR A 175 -7.31 -8.88 2.04
CA TYR A 175 -8.64 -8.24 2.15
C TYR A 175 -8.85 -7.08 1.18
N GLN A 176 -7.82 -6.65 0.45
CA GLN A 176 -7.89 -5.51 -0.47
C GLN A 176 -8.84 -5.79 -1.64
N SER A 177 -8.87 -7.03 -2.11
CA SER A 177 -9.80 -7.49 -3.13
C SER A 177 -11.27 -7.29 -2.75
N CYS A 178 -11.65 -7.69 -1.53
CA CYS A 178 -13.00 -7.46 -1.01
C CYS A 178 -13.27 -5.97 -0.74
N TRP A 179 -12.26 -5.21 -0.29
CA TRP A 179 -12.37 -3.76 -0.14
C TRP A 179 -12.73 -3.10 -1.48
N TYR A 180 -12.07 -3.50 -2.55
CA TYR A 180 -12.33 -2.99 -3.89
C TYR A 180 -13.70 -3.43 -4.43
N ALA A 181 -14.13 -4.68 -4.15
CA ALA A 181 -15.47 -5.13 -4.46
C ALA A 181 -16.54 -4.24 -3.79
N ILE A 182 -16.38 -3.93 -2.49
CA ILE A 182 -17.27 -3.04 -1.75
C ILE A 182 -17.28 -1.63 -2.38
N LEU A 183 -16.10 -1.07 -2.71
CA LEU A 183 -15.99 0.26 -3.32
C LEU A 183 -16.65 0.36 -4.71
N THR A 184 -16.72 -0.76 -5.44
CA THR A 184 -17.31 -0.83 -6.78
C THR A 184 -18.75 -1.32 -6.77
N GLY A 185 -19.29 -1.70 -5.60
CA GLY A 185 -20.64 -2.24 -5.46
C GLY A 185 -20.79 -3.66 -5.98
N MET A 186 -19.69 -4.40 -6.13
CA MET A 186 -19.71 -5.81 -6.55
C MET A 186 -19.98 -6.70 -5.34
N GLU A 187 -20.89 -7.65 -5.47
CA GLU A 187 -21.15 -8.65 -4.41
C GLU A 187 -20.07 -9.75 -4.37
N GLU A 188 -19.41 -10.00 -5.49
CA GLU A 188 -18.27 -10.91 -5.66
C GLU A 188 -17.28 -10.28 -6.65
N CYS A 189 -16.01 -10.69 -6.67
CA CYS A 189 -15.08 -10.16 -7.66
C CYS A 189 -14.00 -11.17 -8.07
N ASN A 190 -13.58 -11.03 -9.33
CA ASN A 190 -12.32 -11.58 -9.80
C ASN A 190 -11.23 -10.51 -9.55
N PHE A 191 -10.16 -10.92 -8.92
CA PHE A 191 -9.04 -10.06 -8.59
C PHE A 191 -7.73 -10.71 -9.04
N GLN A 192 -6.80 -9.90 -9.47
CA GLN A 192 -5.44 -10.34 -9.77
C GLN A 192 -4.45 -9.40 -9.08
N LEU A 193 -3.57 -9.98 -8.27
CA LEU A 193 -2.39 -9.26 -7.80
C LEU A 193 -1.27 -9.47 -8.81
N HIS A 194 -0.84 -8.39 -9.48
CA HIS A 194 0.32 -8.40 -10.37
C HIS A 194 1.54 -7.94 -9.60
N GLN A 195 2.31 -8.92 -9.12
CA GLN A 195 3.49 -8.66 -8.31
C GLN A 195 4.74 -8.59 -9.19
N ALA A 196 5.34 -7.41 -9.28
CA ALA A 196 6.65 -7.18 -9.91
C ALA A 196 7.76 -7.51 -8.90
N VAL A 197 8.42 -8.66 -9.09
CA VAL A 197 9.44 -9.18 -8.16
C VAL A 197 10.82 -8.74 -8.62
N ILE A 198 11.47 -7.94 -7.78
CA ILE A 198 12.77 -7.35 -8.03
C ILE A 198 13.86 -8.28 -7.53
N LYS A 199 14.56 -8.89 -8.46
CA LYS A 199 15.68 -9.80 -8.20
C LYS A 199 16.64 -9.76 -9.39
N LYS A 200 17.76 -10.49 -9.34
CA LYS A 200 18.76 -10.50 -10.41
C LYS A 200 18.17 -10.79 -11.79
N VAL A 201 17.20 -11.69 -11.87
CA VAL A 201 16.34 -11.88 -13.05
C VAL A 201 14.94 -11.45 -12.64
N PRO A 202 14.43 -10.32 -13.15
CA PRO A 202 13.12 -9.81 -12.76
C PRO A 202 12.00 -10.78 -13.14
N GLU A 203 10.91 -10.77 -12.38
CA GLU A 203 9.79 -11.67 -12.59
C GLU A 203 8.48 -10.95 -12.32
N ILE A 204 7.43 -11.31 -13.06
CA ILE A 204 6.06 -10.91 -12.76
C ILE A 204 5.29 -12.14 -12.29
N ASN A 205 4.83 -12.08 -11.07
CA ASN A 205 4.02 -13.12 -10.47
C ASN A 205 2.55 -12.66 -10.46
N ILE A 206 1.69 -13.37 -11.19
CA ILE A 206 0.25 -13.08 -11.25
C ILE A 206 -0.47 -14.04 -10.32
N LEU A 207 -1.13 -13.50 -9.31
CA LEU A 207 -1.87 -14.25 -8.30
C LEU A 207 -3.36 -13.97 -8.47
N PRO A 208 -4.11 -14.86 -9.15
CA PRO A 208 -5.54 -14.71 -9.33
C PRO A 208 -6.29 -15.13 -8.07
N VAL A 209 -7.33 -14.38 -7.73
CA VAL A 209 -8.21 -14.64 -6.60
C VAL A 209 -9.66 -14.43 -7.02
N LYS A 210 -10.52 -15.33 -6.61
CA LYS A 210 -11.96 -15.13 -6.68
C LYS A 210 -12.49 -14.92 -5.26
N ARG A 211 -13.24 -13.83 -5.05
CA ARG A 211 -13.92 -13.53 -3.80
C ARG A 211 -15.42 -13.76 -3.98
N THR A 212 -15.97 -14.53 -3.06
CA THR A 212 -17.39 -14.83 -3.01
C THR A 212 -18.14 -13.70 -2.29
N LYS A 213 -19.47 -13.75 -2.38
CA LYS A 213 -20.36 -12.84 -1.64
C LYS A 213 -20.14 -12.92 -0.13
N GLU A 214 -19.87 -14.12 0.39
CA GLU A 214 -19.59 -14.36 1.80
C GLU A 214 -18.28 -13.69 2.23
N ASP A 215 -17.23 -13.76 1.39
CA ASP A 215 -15.94 -13.10 1.64
C ASP A 215 -16.12 -11.59 1.72
N VAL A 216 -16.81 -11.01 0.73
CA VAL A 216 -17.07 -9.57 0.66
C VAL A 216 -17.89 -9.11 1.87
N LYS A 217 -18.92 -9.87 2.25
CA LYS A 217 -19.71 -9.60 3.43
C LYS A 217 -18.86 -9.66 4.71
N TRP A 218 -18.03 -10.68 4.85
CA TRP A 218 -17.17 -10.85 6.02
C TRP A 218 -16.20 -9.67 6.19
N VAL A 219 -15.58 -9.21 5.10
CA VAL A 219 -14.72 -8.02 5.12
C VAL A 219 -15.54 -6.76 5.41
N GLY A 220 -16.76 -6.66 4.91
CA GLY A 220 -17.67 -5.55 5.24
C GLY A 220 -17.95 -5.49 6.75
N ASP A 221 -18.21 -6.63 7.39
CA ASP A 221 -18.40 -6.73 8.85
C ASP A 221 -17.09 -6.36 9.59
N LEU A 222 -15.92 -6.75 9.06
CA LEU A 222 -14.62 -6.39 9.63
C LEU A 222 -14.36 -4.88 9.55
N ILE A 223 -14.72 -4.22 8.45
CA ILE A 223 -14.66 -2.77 8.30
C ILE A 223 -15.47 -2.07 9.39
N CYS A 224 -16.73 -2.49 9.59
CA CYS A 224 -17.59 -1.91 10.61
C CYS A 224 -17.03 -2.11 12.02
N LYS A 225 -16.52 -3.30 12.35
CA LYS A 225 -15.93 -3.61 13.66
C LYS A 225 -14.66 -2.82 13.94
N THR A 226 -13.75 -2.74 12.98
CA THR A 226 -12.51 -1.97 13.13
C THR A 226 -12.79 -0.48 13.23
N TRP A 227 -13.75 0.04 12.46
CA TRP A 227 -14.18 1.42 12.57
C TRP A 227 -14.78 1.73 13.94
N ALA A 228 -15.67 0.88 14.47
CA ALA A 228 -16.26 1.06 15.78
C ALA A 228 -15.19 1.07 16.89
N ALA A 229 -14.20 0.18 16.81
CA ALA A 229 -13.09 0.13 17.76
C ALA A 229 -12.24 1.42 17.70
N ILE A 230 -11.95 1.92 16.50
CA ILE A 230 -11.23 3.20 16.29
C ILE A 230 -12.02 4.38 16.89
N GLN A 231 -13.33 4.43 16.68
CA GLN A 231 -14.18 5.51 17.23
C GLN A 231 -14.31 5.43 18.76
N SER A 232 -14.10 4.26 19.32
CA SER A 232 -14.08 4.01 20.78
C SER A 232 -12.68 4.19 21.39
N ASP A 233 -11.71 4.74 20.66
CA ASP A 233 -10.31 4.93 21.07
C ASP A 233 -9.61 3.63 21.51
N ILE A 234 -10.00 2.49 20.94
CA ILE A 234 -9.38 1.19 21.21
C ILE A 234 -8.20 0.97 20.26
N PHE A 235 -6.98 1.13 20.76
CA PHE A 235 -5.73 0.98 19.99
C PHE A 235 -4.81 -0.05 20.65
N LEU A 236 -4.95 -1.31 20.28
CA LEU A 236 -4.16 -2.39 20.86
C LEU A 236 -2.80 -2.53 20.15
N PRO A 237 -1.69 -2.74 20.87
CA PRO A 237 -0.42 -3.06 20.28
C PRO A 237 -0.41 -4.50 19.74
N THR A 238 0.38 -4.76 18.70
CA THR A 238 0.52 -6.12 18.15
C THR A 238 1.38 -7.05 19.03
N GLY A 239 2.16 -6.49 19.95
CA GLY A 239 3.04 -7.24 20.84
C GLY A 239 4.40 -7.61 20.24
N LEU A 240 5.33 -7.99 21.13
CA LEU A 240 6.76 -8.21 20.82
C LEU A 240 7.02 -9.43 19.92
N HIS A 241 6.08 -10.36 19.80
CA HIS A 241 6.22 -11.54 18.95
C HIS A 241 5.93 -11.26 17.46
N SER A 242 5.42 -10.07 17.14
CA SER A 242 5.19 -9.69 15.76
C SER A 242 6.47 -9.16 15.11
N TYR A 243 6.77 -9.65 13.91
CA TYR A 243 7.86 -9.11 13.07
C TYR A 243 7.78 -7.57 12.88
N PHE A 244 6.57 -7.02 12.90
CA PHE A 244 6.35 -5.58 12.74
C PHE A 244 6.62 -4.77 14.00
N CYS A 245 6.78 -5.39 15.17
CA CYS A 245 7.04 -4.74 16.44
C CYS A 245 8.53 -4.79 16.79
N GLY A 246 9.30 -3.85 16.27
CA GLY A 246 10.74 -3.78 16.51
C GLY A 246 11.38 -2.52 15.95
N PRO A 247 12.60 -2.17 16.41
CA PRO A 247 13.29 -0.92 16.05
C PRO A 247 13.61 -0.81 14.56
N LYS A 248 13.79 -1.95 13.88
CA LYS A 248 14.05 -1.99 12.43
C LYS A 248 12.77 -1.91 11.60
N SER A 249 11.65 -2.39 12.11
CA SER A 249 10.41 -2.59 11.35
C SER A 249 9.35 -1.52 11.63
N CYS A 250 9.28 -1.01 12.87
CA CYS A 250 8.26 -0.04 13.28
C CYS A 250 8.78 1.39 13.14
N ALA A 251 8.06 2.20 12.36
CA ALA A 251 8.38 3.62 12.21
C ALA A 251 8.25 4.42 13.52
N TYR A 252 7.46 3.90 14.46
CA TYR A 252 7.10 4.57 15.73
C TYR A 252 7.68 3.86 16.95
N TRP A 253 8.75 3.07 16.75
CA TRP A 253 9.35 2.31 17.84
C TRP A 253 9.78 3.18 19.02
N ASN A 254 10.43 4.30 18.73
CA ASN A 254 10.92 5.20 19.78
C ASN A 254 9.78 5.85 20.55
N GLU A 255 8.73 6.30 19.87
CA GLU A 255 7.55 6.93 20.47
C GLU A 255 6.78 5.92 21.33
N CYS A 256 6.59 4.70 20.82
CA CYS A 256 5.87 3.65 21.52
C CYS A 256 6.65 3.12 22.73
N HIS A 257 7.92 2.78 22.53
CA HIS A 257 8.74 2.10 23.53
C HIS A 257 9.15 3.03 24.68
N HIS A 258 9.34 4.31 24.43
CA HIS A 258 9.73 5.27 25.45
C HIS A 258 8.54 5.88 26.21
N LYS A 259 7.35 5.85 25.64
CA LYS A 259 6.13 6.40 26.26
C LYS A 259 5.23 5.33 26.92
N THR A 260 5.45 4.06 26.64
CA THR A 260 4.82 3.02 27.45
C THR A 260 5.50 3.03 28.80
N VAL A 261 4.72 3.35 29.84
CA VAL A 261 5.10 3.12 31.23
C VAL A 261 5.75 1.73 31.28
N LYS A 262 7.03 1.66 31.66
CA LYS A 262 7.62 0.37 32.01
C LYS A 262 6.67 -0.20 33.05
N PRO A 263 6.04 -1.35 32.86
CA PRO A 263 5.32 -1.96 33.94
C PRO A 263 6.38 -2.10 35.04
N GLU A 264 6.16 -1.51 36.22
CA GLU A 264 6.85 -1.94 37.41
C GLU A 264 6.55 -3.44 37.47
N ILE A 265 7.54 -4.23 37.14
CA ILE A 265 7.47 -5.67 37.38
C ILE A 265 7.54 -5.78 38.88
N ILE A 266 6.38 -5.69 39.51
CA ILE A 266 6.22 -6.11 40.91
C ILE A 266 6.35 -7.64 40.81
N MET A 267 7.60 -8.12 40.99
CA MET A 267 7.84 -9.52 41.24
C MET A 267 7.10 -9.83 42.53
N PRO A 268 6.16 -10.78 42.54
CA PRO A 268 5.64 -11.27 43.79
C PRO A 268 6.80 -11.77 44.63
N ASP A 269 6.87 -11.37 45.88
CA ASP A 269 7.94 -11.76 46.82
C ASP A 269 7.97 -13.28 47.11
N ASP A 270 7.16 -14.08 46.44
CA ASP A 270 7.03 -15.53 46.60
C ASP A 270 7.04 -16.27 45.26
N PHE A 271 8.26 -16.51 44.75
CA PHE A 271 8.56 -17.67 43.89
C PHE A 271 9.87 -18.30 44.30
#